data_c71386f69990fd603da79afdccac830f
#
_entry.id   c71386f69990fd603da79afdccac830f
#
_cell.length_a   1.000
_cell.length_b   1.000
_cell.length_c   1.000
_cell.angle_alpha   90.00
_cell.angle_beta   90.00
_cell.angle_gamma   90.00
#
_symmetry.space_group_name_H-M   'P 1'
#
loop_
_entity.id
_entity.type
_entity.pdbx_description
1 polymer ?
#
loop_
_entity_poly.entity_id
_entity_poly.type
_entity_poly.pdbx_seq_one_letter_code
_entity_poly.pdbx_strand_id
1 'polypeptide(L)'
;MHTLALLLVVVSTTTAVSEDFAPDQQKLPVPPPSDAVVLFDGEGTNQMLAKDGGPINWPVVDGALVSTRGDTRANHIVSKLHFRDADIHVEFMLPEKGSGNSGVYIHGNYELQIINSFGAKKLGQGDAGAIYGFSKPLANACRKPGEWQVYDIRYRAPRRDKDGKIVEEGSITAFLNGVKVQDGTRFGEPRSVYHPYRYKTTPYLKKIWQQQKRTRIGPLFLQDHDNAVRFRNVWVKPLDDQAFFYEPK
;
A
#
# COMPACT_ATOMS: atom_id res chain seq x y z
N MET A 1 -30.12 58.67 -10.51
CA MET A 1 -30.35 57.28 -10.99
C MET A 1 -28.99 56.60 -11.03
N HIS A 2 -28.71 55.75 -10.05
CA HIS A 2 -27.44 54.98 -9.99
C HIS A 2 -27.75 53.53 -10.39
N THR A 3 -27.20 53.13 -11.52
CA THR A 3 -27.39 51.79 -12.07
C THR A 3 -26.36 50.87 -11.39
N LEU A 4 -26.83 49.94 -10.57
CA LEU A 4 -26.00 48.93 -9.91
C LEU A 4 -25.76 47.78 -10.90
N ALA A 5 -24.53 47.63 -11.39
CA ALA A 5 -24.14 46.50 -12.22
C ALA A 5 -23.87 45.26 -11.32
N LEU A 6 -24.70 44.24 -11.49
CA LEU A 6 -24.53 42.94 -10.81
C LEU A 6 -23.49 42.10 -11.57
N LEU A 7 -22.31 41.91 -10.98
CA LEU A 7 -21.26 41.05 -11.54
C LEU A 7 -21.58 39.60 -11.20
N LEU A 8 -22.00 38.83 -12.20
CA LEU A 8 -22.25 37.37 -12.05
C LEU A 8 -20.91 36.63 -12.12
N VAL A 9 -20.42 36.17 -11.00
CA VAL A 9 -19.24 35.29 -10.94
C VAL A 9 -19.70 33.85 -11.23
N VAL A 10 -19.43 33.37 -12.44
CA VAL A 10 -19.63 31.96 -12.82
C VAL A 10 -18.46 31.18 -12.27
N VAL A 11 -18.68 30.47 -11.16
CA VAL A 11 -17.72 29.48 -10.64
C VAL A 11 -17.87 28.21 -11.48
N SER A 12 -16.98 28.04 -12.46
CA SER A 12 -16.84 26.76 -13.17
C SER A 12 -16.24 25.71 -12.22
N THR A 13 -17.09 24.84 -11.69
CA THR A 13 -16.63 23.60 -11.04
C THR A 13 -16.17 22.64 -12.14
N THR A 14 -14.88 22.64 -12.45
CA THR A 14 -14.27 21.54 -13.20
C THR A 14 -14.32 20.30 -12.32
N THR A 15 -15.28 19.42 -12.55
CA THR A 15 -15.22 18.04 -12.08
C THR A 15 -14.00 17.41 -12.76
N ALA A 16 -12.92 17.24 -12.02
CA ALA A 16 -11.81 16.43 -12.47
C ALA A 16 -12.35 15.02 -12.75
N VAL A 17 -12.44 14.65 -14.02
CA VAL A 17 -12.69 13.29 -14.45
C VAL A 17 -11.54 12.48 -13.85
N SER A 18 -11.84 11.61 -12.91
CA SER A 18 -10.87 10.66 -12.37
C SER A 18 -10.38 9.82 -13.56
N GLU A 19 -9.13 10.00 -13.96
CA GLU A 19 -8.49 9.10 -14.92
C GLU A 19 -8.72 7.68 -14.44
N ASP A 20 -9.28 6.82 -15.30
CA ASP A 20 -9.51 5.42 -14.96
C ASP A 20 -8.18 4.77 -14.58
N PHE A 21 -8.10 4.26 -13.35
CA PHE A 21 -6.92 3.53 -12.88
C PHE A 21 -6.87 2.18 -13.57
N ALA A 22 -6.09 2.08 -14.64
CA ALA A 22 -5.93 0.89 -15.46
C ALA A 22 -4.43 0.62 -15.71
N PRO A 23 -3.71 0.04 -14.73
CA PRO A 23 -2.28 -0.22 -14.85
C PRO A 23 -1.99 -1.29 -15.90
N ASP A 24 -0.92 -1.08 -16.69
CA ASP A 24 -0.41 -2.10 -17.60
C ASP A 24 0.52 -3.05 -16.85
N GLN A 25 0.07 -4.28 -16.64
CA GLN A 25 0.80 -5.35 -15.94
C GLN A 25 1.19 -6.51 -16.89
N GLN A 26 1.14 -6.31 -18.20
CA GLN A 26 1.39 -7.39 -19.17
C GLN A 26 2.84 -7.85 -19.17
N LYS A 27 3.77 -6.93 -18.91
CA LYS A 27 5.20 -7.22 -18.91
C LYS A 27 5.86 -6.76 -17.63
N LEU A 28 6.51 -7.68 -16.91
CA LEU A 28 7.27 -7.39 -15.70
C LEU A 28 8.78 -7.38 -15.96
N PRO A 29 9.58 -6.53 -15.30
CA PRO A 29 9.12 -5.48 -14.37
C PRO A 29 8.45 -4.30 -15.09
N VAL A 30 7.47 -3.67 -14.40
CA VAL A 30 6.82 -2.44 -14.90
C VAL A 30 7.67 -1.23 -14.54
N PRO A 31 8.16 -0.43 -15.50
CA PRO A 31 8.94 0.77 -15.18
C PRO A 31 8.15 1.75 -14.31
N PRO A 32 8.77 2.33 -13.27
CA PRO A 32 8.11 3.36 -12.48
C PRO A 32 7.85 4.63 -13.32
N PRO A 33 6.70 5.30 -13.14
CA PRO A 33 6.49 6.63 -13.70
C PRO A 33 7.54 7.63 -13.22
N SER A 34 7.83 8.66 -14.01
CA SER A 34 8.86 9.66 -13.68
C SER A 34 8.60 10.45 -12.39
N ASP A 35 7.34 10.51 -11.96
CA ASP A 35 6.87 11.18 -10.75
C ASP A 35 6.64 10.20 -9.57
N ALA A 36 7.03 8.94 -9.73
CA ALA A 36 7.02 7.97 -8.64
C ALA A 36 8.28 8.03 -7.79
N VAL A 37 8.12 7.76 -6.51
CA VAL A 37 9.23 7.53 -5.57
C VAL A 37 9.53 6.03 -5.55
N VAL A 38 10.71 5.65 -6.00
CA VAL A 38 11.17 4.25 -5.96
C VAL A 38 11.62 3.93 -4.54
N LEU A 39 10.97 2.95 -3.91
CA LEU A 39 11.30 2.48 -2.57
C LEU A 39 12.35 1.36 -2.61
N PHE A 40 12.32 0.54 -3.65
CA PHE A 40 13.30 -0.52 -3.90
C PHE A 40 13.37 -0.84 -5.40
N ASP A 41 14.55 -0.76 -5.97
CA ASP A 41 14.87 -0.95 -7.40
C ASP A 41 15.63 -2.25 -7.72
N GLY A 42 15.96 -3.05 -6.70
CA GLY A 42 16.78 -4.24 -6.82
C GLY A 42 18.18 -4.09 -6.20
N GLU A 43 18.59 -2.88 -5.85
CA GLU A 43 19.94 -2.59 -5.35
C GLU A 43 19.90 -1.92 -3.97
N GLY A 44 19.23 -0.76 -3.88
CA GLY A 44 19.25 0.10 -2.70
C GLY A 44 18.08 -0.14 -1.73
N THR A 45 18.37 -0.23 -0.44
CA THR A 45 17.36 -0.36 0.62
C THR A 45 17.13 0.95 1.39
N ASN A 46 17.70 2.06 0.92
CA ASN A 46 17.76 3.34 1.64
C ASN A 46 16.41 3.98 1.91
N GLN A 47 15.36 3.60 1.14
CA GLN A 47 14.01 4.12 1.30
C GLN A 47 13.12 3.27 2.22
N MET A 48 13.68 2.15 2.75
CA MET A 48 12.99 1.27 3.68
C MET A 48 13.75 1.20 5.00
N LEU A 49 13.01 1.11 6.10
CA LEU A 49 13.53 1.01 7.46
C LEU A 49 12.96 -0.23 8.13
N ALA A 50 13.71 -0.77 9.08
CA ALA A 50 13.17 -1.73 10.03
C ALA A 50 12.16 -1.05 10.97
N LYS A 51 11.36 -1.85 11.66
CA LYS A 51 10.32 -1.34 12.58
C LYS A 51 10.84 -0.55 13.79
N ASP A 52 12.14 -0.58 14.04
CA ASP A 52 12.80 0.24 15.07
C ASP A 52 13.37 1.55 14.52
N GLY A 53 13.29 1.77 13.21
CA GLY A 53 13.81 2.92 12.49
C GLY A 53 15.26 2.76 12.04
N GLY A 54 15.86 1.61 12.27
CA GLY A 54 17.21 1.26 11.82
C GLY A 54 17.22 0.68 10.39
N PRO A 55 18.41 0.24 9.94
CA PRO A 55 18.54 -0.46 8.67
C PRO A 55 17.73 -1.74 8.65
N ILE A 56 17.18 -2.10 7.49
CA ILE A 56 16.52 -3.38 7.31
C ILE A 56 17.54 -4.53 7.27
N ASN A 57 17.13 -5.71 7.74
CA ASN A 57 17.94 -6.93 7.67
C ASN A 57 17.41 -7.96 6.66
N TRP A 58 16.44 -7.58 5.84
CA TRP A 58 16.01 -8.40 4.71
C TRP A 58 17.14 -8.44 3.68
N PRO A 59 17.66 -9.64 3.32
CA PRO A 59 18.72 -9.72 2.32
C PRO A 59 18.21 -9.37 0.93
N VAL A 60 19.10 -8.80 0.12
CA VAL A 60 18.88 -8.67 -1.33
C VAL A 60 19.53 -9.87 -2.01
N VAL A 61 18.73 -10.68 -2.69
CA VAL A 61 19.18 -11.87 -3.42
C VAL A 61 18.67 -11.79 -4.86
N ASP A 62 19.56 -11.81 -5.83
CA ASP A 62 19.24 -11.69 -7.27
C ASP A 62 18.31 -10.49 -7.56
N GLY A 63 18.65 -9.32 -7.04
CA GLY A 63 17.88 -8.10 -7.23
C GLY A 63 16.51 -8.07 -6.56
N ALA A 64 16.25 -8.93 -5.58
CA ALA A 64 15.02 -8.95 -4.81
C ALA A 64 15.26 -8.92 -3.31
N LEU A 65 14.48 -8.14 -2.58
CA LEU A 65 14.37 -8.24 -1.13
C LEU A 65 13.70 -9.56 -0.76
N VAL A 66 14.25 -10.29 0.20
CA VAL A 66 13.65 -11.53 0.71
C VAL A 66 13.18 -11.29 2.13
N SER A 67 11.87 -11.43 2.36
CA SER A 67 11.34 -11.29 3.72
C SER A 67 11.94 -12.35 4.64
N THR A 68 12.43 -11.92 5.78
CA THR A 68 13.08 -12.79 6.75
C THR A 68 12.61 -12.47 8.16
N ARG A 69 12.44 -13.55 8.93
CA ARG A 69 11.90 -13.49 10.28
C ARG A 69 12.74 -12.68 11.26
N GLY A 70 14.07 -12.66 11.10
CA GLY A 70 14.94 -12.12 12.12
C GLY A 70 14.72 -12.83 13.46
N ASP A 71 15.08 -12.17 14.57
CA ASP A 71 14.95 -12.73 15.94
C ASP A 71 13.51 -12.71 16.48
N THR A 72 12.59 -12.08 15.78
CA THR A 72 11.20 -11.92 16.22
C THR A 72 10.23 -12.08 15.08
N ARG A 73 9.07 -12.73 15.31
CA ARG A 73 7.93 -12.66 14.39
C ARG A 73 7.59 -11.21 14.10
N ALA A 74 7.05 -10.94 12.92
CA ALA A 74 6.69 -9.60 12.48
C ALA A 74 7.90 -8.66 12.30
N ASN A 75 8.91 -9.12 11.56
CA ASN A 75 10.04 -8.32 11.11
C ASN A 75 9.67 -7.49 9.87
N HIS A 76 8.54 -6.75 9.96
CA HIS A 76 8.05 -5.90 8.88
C HIS A 76 9.05 -4.77 8.58
N ILE A 77 9.09 -4.37 7.32
CA ILE A 77 9.82 -3.17 6.90
C ILE A 77 8.83 -2.06 6.56
N VAL A 78 9.27 -0.81 6.72
CA VAL A 78 8.44 0.38 6.59
C VAL A 78 9.10 1.40 5.69
N SER A 79 8.35 2.05 4.79
CA SER A 79 8.88 3.10 3.95
C SER A 79 9.22 4.37 4.73
N LYS A 80 10.28 5.07 4.32
CA LYS A 80 10.55 6.46 4.75
C LYS A 80 9.53 7.42 4.16
N LEU A 81 9.04 7.14 2.94
CA LEU A 81 7.99 7.94 2.32
C LEU A 81 6.67 7.73 3.06
N HIS A 82 6.10 8.84 3.53
CA HIS A 82 4.74 8.93 4.03
C HIS A 82 3.89 9.69 3.01
N PHE A 83 2.67 9.24 2.78
CA PHE A 83 1.75 9.81 1.79
C PHE A 83 0.32 9.79 2.31
N ARG A 84 -0.55 10.62 1.73
CA ARG A 84 -1.99 10.59 1.99
C ARG A 84 -2.69 9.70 0.98
N ASP A 85 -2.66 10.10 -0.28
CA ASP A 85 -3.20 9.36 -1.41
C ASP A 85 -2.07 8.91 -2.32
N ALA A 86 -2.15 7.70 -2.87
CA ALA A 86 -1.09 7.21 -3.75
C ALA A 86 -1.57 6.13 -4.71
N ASP A 87 -0.87 6.02 -5.83
CA ASP A 87 -0.75 4.79 -6.59
C ASP A 87 0.50 4.05 -6.09
N ILE A 88 0.34 2.76 -5.82
CA ILE A 88 1.34 1.90 -5.19
C ILE A 88 1.56 0.69 -6.07
N HIS A 89 2.82 0.39 -6.37
CA HIS A 89 3.23 -0.75 -7.15
C HIS A 89 4.15 -1.66 -6.35
N VAL A 90 3.87 -2.95 -6.36
CA VAL A 90 4.68 -3.95 -5.67
C VAL A 90 4.77 -5.22 -6.50
N GLU A 91 5.97 -5.56 -7.00
CA GLU A 91 6.21 -6.86 -7.58
C GLU A 91 6.69 -7.84 -6.50
N PHE A 92 6.09 -9.03 -6.47
CA PHE A 92 6.43 -10.05 -5.48
C PHE A 92 6.43 -11.46 -6.07
N MET A 93 7.12 -12.38 -5.39
CA MET A 93 7.14 -13.79 -5.75
C MET A 93 6.96 -14.64 -4.49
N LEU A 94 6.02 -15.56 -4.53
CA LEU A 94 5.79 -16.52 -3.47
C LEU A 94 6.86 -17.61 -3.50
N PRO A 95 7.36 -18.08 -2.34
CA PRO A 95 8.24 -19.24 -2.29
C PRO A 95 7.52 -20.48 -2.79
N GLU A 96 8.24 -21.40 -3.41
CA GLU A 96 7.66 -22.66 -3.92
C GLU A 96 7.10 -23.56 -2.81
N LYS A 97 7.60 -23.39 -1.59
CA LYS A 97 7.17 -24.15 -0.40
C LYS A 97 6.56 -23.20 0.64
N GLY A 98 5.55 -23.70 1.34
CA GLY A 98 4.82 -22.93 2.35
C GLY A 98 3.63 -22.18 1.80
N SER A 99 2.99 -21.39 2.64
CA SER A 99 1.81 -20.61 2.28
C SER A 99 2.14 -19.34 1.48
N GLY A 100 3.39 -18.87 1.55
CA GLY A 100 3.79 -17.59 0.98
C GLY A 100 3.09 -16.41 1.65
N ASN A 101 2.69 -16.54 2.93
CA ASN A 101 1.95 -15.49 3.62
C ASN A 101 2.82 -14.25 3.82
N SER A 102 2.30 -13.12 3.37
CA SER A 102 2.84 -11.78 3.49
C SER A 102 1.72 -10.76 3.25
N GLY A 103 2.04 -9.47 3.12
CA GLY A 103 1.05 -8.44 2.84
C GLY A 103 1.67 -7.09 2.55
N VAL A 104 0.91 -6.26 1.85
CA VAL A 104 1.20 -4.84 1.63
C VAL A 104 0.27 -4.05 2.53
N TYR A 105 0.81 -3.45 3.60
CA TYR A 105 0.02 -2.59 4.48
C TYR A 105 0.10 -1.13 4.04
N ILE A 106 -1.06 -0.53 3.84
CA ILE A 106 -1.18 0.90 3.56
C ILE A 106 -1.48 1.61 4.88
N HIS A 107 -0.61 2.52 5.29
CA HIS A 107 -0.67 3.25 6.55
C HIS A 107 -0.75 2.34 7.80
N GLY A 108 -0.37 1.06 7.68
CA GLY A 108 -0.56 0.08 8.72
C GLY A 108 -2.02 -0.21 9.08
N ASN A 109 -2.99 0.23 8.28
CA ASN A 109 -4.42 0.14 8.54
C ASN A 109 -5.12 -0.91 7.68
N TYR A 110 -4.71 -1.04 6.43
CA TYR A 110 -5.31 -1.94 5.46
C TYR A 110 -4.24 -2.80 4.83
N GLU A 111 -4.48 -4.10 4.79
CA GLU A 111 -3.56 -5.09 4.23
C GLU A 111 -4.11 -5.63 2.93
N LEU A 112 -3.41 -5.42 1.83
CA LEU A 112 -3.58 -6.20 0.61
C LEU A 112 -2.86 -7.53 0.80
N GLN A 113 -3.64 -8.61 0.89
CA GLN A 113 -3.15 -9.94 1.25
C GLN A 113 -2.27 -10.54 0.16
N ILE A 114 -1.12 -11.03 0.56
CA ILE A 114 -0.22 -11.86 -0.23
C ILE A 114 -0.21 -13.25 0.38
N ILE A 115 -0.69 -14.25 -0.38
CA ILE A 115 -0.71 -15.65 0.02
C ILE A 115 -0.88 -16.54 -1.22
N ASN A 116 -0.50 -17.80 -1.12
CA ASN A 116 -0.76 -18.76 -2.19
C ASN A 116 -2.24 -19.13 -2.26
N SER A 117 -2.96 -18.47 -3.16
CA SER A 117 -4.36 -18.79 -3.51
C SER A 117 -4.48 -19.38 -4.91
N PHE A 118 -3.35 -19.82 -5.53
CA PHE A 118 -3.36 -20.39 -6.87
C PHE A 118 -4.32 -21.58 -6.96
N GLY A 119 -5.21 -21.54 -7.94
CA GLY A 119 -6.20 -22.61 -8.16
C GLY A 119 -7.38 -22.63 -7.19
N ALA A 120 -7.43 -21.72 -6.19
CA ALA A 120 -8.57 -21.63 -5.29
C ALA A 120 -9.85 -21.26 -6.06
N LYS A 121 -10.91 -22.07 -5.89
CA LYS A 121 -12.22 -21.87 -6.54
C LYS A 121 -13.18 -21.04 -5.71
N LYS A 122 -12.98 -20.99 -4.39
CA LYS A 122 -13.80 -20.23 -3.46
C LYS A 122 -12.89 -19.23 -2.72
N LEU A 123 -13.20 -17.96 -2.86
CA LEU A 123 -12.40 -16.87 -2.29
C LEU A 123 -13.04 -16.33 -1.02
N GLY A 124 -12.19 -16.03 -0.04
CA GLY A 124 -12.53 -15.41 1.22
C GLY A 124 -11.73 -14.11 1.46
N GLN A 125 -11.91 -13.55 2.64
CA GLN A 125 -11.23 -12.31 3.07
C GLN A 125 -9.75 -12.53 3.47
N GLY A 126 -9.23 -13.74 3.34
CA GLY A 126 -7.84 -14.10 3.60
C GLY A 126 -7.07 -14.53 2.36
N ASP A 127 -7.68 -14.50 1.17
CA ASP A 127 -7.05 -14.89 -0.09
C ASP A 127 -6.28 -13.75 -0.75
N ALA A 128 -5.37 -14.09 -1.68
CA ALA A 128 -4.63 -13.10 -2.43
C ALA A 128 -5.57 -12.11 -3.13
N GLY A 129 -5.29 -10.81 -3.03
CA GLY A 129 -6.15 -9.74 -3.53
C GLY A 129 -7.23 -9.26 -2.57
N ALA A 130 -7.42 -9.92 -1.41
CA ALA A 130 -8.31 -9.43 -0.38
C ALA A 130 -7.76 -8.19 0.31
N ILE A 131 -8.64 -7.31 0.77
CA ILE A 131 -8.33 -6.43 1.89
C ILE A 131 -8.58 -7.29 3.14
N TYR A 132 -7.49 -7.76 3.75
CA TYR A 132 -7.50 -8.83 4.76
C TYR A 132 -8.51 -8.60 5.88
N GLY A 133 -9.38 -9.60 6.09
CA GLY A 133 -10.41 -9.56 7.12
C GLY A 133 -11.53 -8.55 6.86
N PHE A 134 -11.54 -7.88 5.69
CA PHE A 134 -12.51 -6.85 5.38
C PHE A 134 -13.27 -7.09 4.06
N SER A 135 -12.57 -7.29 2.95
CA SER A 135 -13.18 -7.49 1.63
C SER A 135 -12.49 -8.63 0.90
N LYS A 136 -13.26 -9.61 0.41
CA LYS A 136 -12.72 -10.66 -0.45
C LYS A 136 -12.35 -10.11 -1.82
N PRO A 137 -11.42 -10.74 -2.56
CA PRO A 137 -11.13 -10.33 -3.93
C PRO A 137 -12.30 -10.65 -4.86
N LEU A 138 -12.45 -9.84 -5.91
CA LEU A 138 -13.48 -10.01 -6.94
C LEU A 138 -13.23 -11.26 -7.80
N ALA A 139 -11.95 -11.61 -8.01
CA ALA A 139 -11.52 -12.76 -8.80
C ALA A 139 -10.21 -13.33 -8.25
N ASN A 140 -9.93 -14.60 -8.56
CA ASN A 140 -8.62 -15.20 -8.29
C ASN A 140 -7.65 -14.89 -9.43
N ALA A 141 -6.69 -14.05 -9.17
CA ALA A 141 -5.63 -13.67 -10.11
C ALA A 141 -4.24 -14.17 -9.67
N CYS A 142 -4.17 -14.99 -8.62
CA CYS A 142 -2.91 -15.49 -8.08
C CYS A 142 -2.22 -16.41 -9.09
N ARG A 143 -0.94 -16.15 -9.40
CA ARG A 143 -0.07 -17.03 -10.19
C ARG A 143 0.52 -18.13 -9.32
N LYS A 144 1.14 -19.12 -9.94
CA LYS A 144 1.84 -20.21 -9.23
C LYS A 144 2.96 -19.65 -8.34
N PRO A 145 3.24 -20.29 -7.17
CA PRO A 145 4.48 -20.04 -6.45
C PRO A 145 5.71 -20.17 -7.38
N GLY A 146 6.72 -19.33 -7.16
CA GLY A 146 7.90 -19.23 -8.03
C GLY A 146 7.72 -18.29 -9.25
N GLU A 147 6.51 -17.83 -9.55
CA GLU A 147 6.26 -16.84 -10.61
C GLU A 147 6.18 -15.43 -10.01
N TRP A 148 6.73 -14.43 -10.72
CA TRP A 148 6.56 -13.02 -10.38
C TRP A 148 5.10 -12.58 -10.55
N GLN A 149 4.60 -11.90 -9.56
CA GLN A 149 3.26 -11.34 -9.46
C GLN A 149 3.35 -9.85 -9.19
N VAL A 150 2.28 -9.11 -9.44
CA VAL A 150 2.28 -7.67 -9.28
C VAL A 150 0.96 -7.17 -8.72
N TYR A 151 1.05 -6.30 -7.73
CA TYR A 151 -0.02 -5.41 -7.30
C TYR A 151 0.20 -4.02 -7.86
N ASP A 152 -0.86 -3.44 -8.43
CA ASP A 152 -1.04 -2.01 -8.55
C ASP A 152 -2.29 -1.60 -7.76
N ILE A 153 -2.13 -0.63 -6.87
CA ILE A 153 -3.14 -0.25 -5.89
C ILE A 153 -3.31 1.27 -5.94
N ARG A 154 -4.51 1.76 -6.21
CA ARG A 154 -4.89 3.15 -5.98
C ARG A 154 -5.54 3.27 -4.62
N TYR A 155 -4.91 4.00 -3.73
CA TYR A 155 -5.38 4.29 -2.38
C TYR A 155 -5.80 5.75 -2.25
N ARG A 156 -6.99 5.97 -1.73
CA ARG A 156 -7.50 7.26 -1.30
C ARG A 156 -7.82 7.21 0.18
N ALA A 157 -7.17 8.06 0.98
CA ALA A 157 -7.42 8.13 2.41
C ALA A 157 -8.79 8.77 2.71
N PRO A 158 -9.46 8.39 3.81
CA PRO A 158 -10.67 9.08 4.24
C PRO A 158 -10.40 10.55 4.52
N ARG A 159 -11.34 11.42 4.17
CA ARG A 159 -11.31 12.83 4.53
C ARG A 159 -12.08 13.07 5.82
N ARG A 160 -11.53 13.90 6.69
CA ARG A 160 -12.13 14.23 7.97
C ARG A 160 -12.24 15.75 8.12
N ASP A 161 -13.27 16.19 8.81
CA ASP A 161 -13.41 17.58 9.24
C ASP A 161 -12.47 17.91 10.43
N LYS A 162 -12.55 19.15 10.88
CA LYS A 162 -11.76 19.66 12.02
C LYS A 162 -12.01 18.90 13.35
N ASP A 163 -13.19 18.30 13.49
CA ASP A 163 -13.58 17.53 14.66
C ASP A 163 -13.21 16.04 14.55
N GLY A 164 -12.57 15.65 13.42
CA GLY A 164 -12.11 14.30 13.13
C GLY A 164 -13.19 13.36 12.60
N LYS A 165 -14.40 13.86 12.33
CA LYS A 165 -15.47 13.08 11.72
C LYS A 165 -15.19 12.84 10.25
N ILE A 166 -15.47 11.63 9.78
CA ILE A 166 -15.35 11.29 8.35
C ILE A 166 -16.43 12.05 7.57
N VAL A 167 -15.98 12.86 6.61
CA VAL A 167 -16.85 13.59 5.67
C VAL A 167 -16.80 12.96 4.28
N GLU A 168 -15.75 12.20 3.97
CA GLU A 168 -15.61 11.41 2.76
C GLU A 168 -14.90 10.10 3.10
N GLU A 169 -15.46 8.97 2.68
CA GLU A 169 -14.83 7.66 2.85
C GLU A 169 -13.60 7.52 1.95
N GLY A 170 -12.61 6.78 2.44
CA GLY A 170 -11.50 6.35 1.63
C GLY A 170 -11.89 5.24 0.67
N SER A 171 -11.01 4.91 -0.27
CA SER A 171 -11.23 3.83 -1.22
C SER A 171 -9.94 3.13 -1.61
N ILE A 172 -10.08 1.84 -1.96
CA ILE A 172 -9.02 1.03 -2.56
C ILE A 172 -9.54 0.43 -3.86
N THR A 173 -8.84 0.70 -4.96
CA THR A 173 -8.92 -0.06 -6.20
C THR A 173 -7.60 -0.80 -6.38
N ALA A 174 -7.64 -2.11 -6.63
CA ALA A 174 -6.42 -2.90 -6.76
C ALA A 174 -6.51 -3.88 -7.93
N PHE A 175 -5.40 -4.01 -8.63
CA PHE A 175 -5.16 -5.01 -9.66
C PHE A 175 -4.10 -5.99 -9.19
N LEU A 176 -4.32 -7.26 -9.44
CA LEU A 176 -3.35 -8.34 -9.26
C LEU A 176 -3.17 -9.05 -10.61
N ASN A 177 -1.97 -9.02 -11.16
CA ASN A 177 -1.63 -9.71 -12.41
C ASN A 177 -2.58 -9.37 -13.58
N GLY A 178 -2.95 -8.10 -13.75
CA GLY A 178 -3.84 -7.61 -14.81
C GLY A 178 -5.33 -7.75 -14.53
N VAL A 179 -5.72 -8.34 -13.39
CA VAL A 179 -7.11 -8.54 -13.02
C VAL A 179 -7.50 -7.63 -11.87
N LYS A 180 -8.58 -6.88 -12.01
CA LYS A 180 -9.11 -6.05 -10.93
C LYS A 180 -9.65 -6.94 -9.80
N VAL A 181 -9.02 -6.84 -8.63
CA VAL A 181 -9.38 -7.63 -7.43
C VAL A 181 -10.12 -6.81 -6.37
N GLN A 182 -9.98 -5.49 -6.39
CA GLN A 182 -10.79 -4.55 -5.60
C GLN A 182 -11.22 -3.39 -6.52
N ASP A 183 -12.46 -2.93 -6.43
CA ASP A 183 -13.03 -1.88 -7.26
C ASP A 183 -13.66 -0.78 -6.41
N GLY A 184 -12.87 0.22 -6.07
CA GLY A 184 -13.32 1.33 -5.24
C GLY A 184 -13.86 0.93 -3.88
N THR A 185 -13.36 -0.17 -3.29
CA THR A 185 -13.82 -0.66 -1.99
C THR A 185 -13.72 0.43 -0.93
N ARG A 186 -14.87 0.85 -0.39
CA ARG A 186 -15.00 1.98 0.55
C ARG A 186 -14.70 1.59 1.98
N PHE A 187 -14.09 2.51 2.73
CA PHE A 187 -13.80 2.36 4.14
C PHE A 187 -13.76 3.71 4.87
N GLY A 188 -14.06 3.69 6.16
CA GLY A 188 -13.96 4.87 7.01
C GLY A 188 -12.90 4.71 8.10
N GLU A 189 -13.04 3.69 8.93
CA GLU A 189 -12.11 3.41 10.03
C GLU A 189 -11.16 2.27 9.69
N PRO A 190 -9.95 2.24 10.32
CA PRO A 190 -9.03 1.13 10.18
C PRO A 190 -9.68 -0.21 10.54
N ARG A 191 -9.51 -1.22 9.70
CA ARG A 191 -10.15 -2.53 9.83
C ARG A 191 -9.19 -3.68 10.09
N SER A 192 -7.88 -3.52 9.82
CA SER A 192 -6.92 -4.59 10.06
C SER A 192 -6.79 -4.86 11.57
N VAL A 193 -7.03 -6.11 11.96
CA VAL A 193 -6.87 -6.59 13.34
C VAL A 193 -5.38 -6.81 13.65
N TYR A 194 -4.58 -7.10 12.64
CA TYR A 194 -3.16 -7.49 12.74
C TYR A 194 -2.23 -6.43 12.13
N HIS A 195 -2.50 -5.16 12.38
CA HIS A 195 -1.70 -4.08 11.83
C HIS A 195 -0.32 -3.96 12.52
N PRO A 196 0.71 -3.47 11.80
CA PRO A 196 2.09 -3.41 12.29
C PRO A 196 2.27 -2.58 13.57
N TYR A 197 1.42 -1.62 13.85
CA TYR A 197 1.46 -0.82 15.08
C TYR A 197 1.02 -1.60 16.34
N ARG A 198 0.34 -2.73 16.19
CA ARG A 198 -0.18 -3.52 17.30
C ARG A 198 0.81 -4.57 17.79
N TYR A 199 1.55 -5.20 16.86
CA TYR A 199 2.46 -6.29 17.19
C TYR A 199 3.85 -5.76 17.51
N LYS A 200 4.32 -6.00 18.77
CA LYS A 200 5.67 -5.64 19.20
C LYS A 200 6.08 -4.27 18.73
N THR A 201 5.20 -3.28 18.98
CA THR A 201 5.38 -1.89 18.57
C THR A 201 6.62 -1.30 19.21
N THR A 202 7.49 -0.74 18.39
CA THR A 202 8.71 -0.06 18.80
C THR A 202 8.44 1.42 19.14
N PRO A 203 9.36 2.12 19.82
CA PRO A 203 9.26 3.57 20.01
C PRO A 203 9.12 4.34 18.69
N TYR A 204 9.82 3.90 17.64
CA TYR A 204 9.76 4.48 16.30
C TYR A 204 8.34 4.35 15.69
N LEU A 205 7.78 3.14 15.66
CA LEU A 205 6.43 2.92 15.16
C LEU A 205 5.37 3.67 15.98
N LYS A 206 5.57 3.83 17.29
CA LYS A 206 4.68 4.65 18.13
C LYS A 206 4.69 6.12 17.69
N LYS A 207 5.87 6.68 17.36
CA LYS A 207 5.99 8.06 16.85
C LYS A 207 5.26 8.21 15.50
N ILE A 208 5.49 7.28 14.56
CA ILE A 208 4.80 7.25 13.26
C ILE A 208 3.29 7.20 13.47
N TRP A 209 2.81 6.30 14.29
CA TRP A 209 1.38 6.17 14.56
C TRP A 209 0.75 7.43 15.17
N GLN A 210 1.43 8.05 16.13
CA GLN A 210 0.98 9.33 16.71
C GLN A 210 0.94 10.45 15.66
N GLN A 211 1.92 10.53 14.78
CA GLN A 211 1.94 11.48 13.67
C GLN A 211 0.80 11.22 12.70
N GLN A 212 0.62 9.99 12.25
CA GLN A 212 -0.44 9.58 11.34
C GLN A 212 -1.84 9.90 11.89
N LYS A 213 -2.08 9.74 13.19
CA LYS A 213 -3.35 10.14 13.82
C LYS A 213 -3.66 11.62 13.65
N ARG A 214 -2.63 12.48 13.61
CA ARG A 214 -2.79 13.94 13.44
C ARG A 214 -2.88 14.34 11.97
N THR A 215 -2.00 13.79 11.13
CA THR A 215 -1.81 14.22 9.74
C THR A 215 -2.65 13.43 8.76
N ARG A 216 -3.06 12.19 9.11
CA ARG A 216 -3.70 11.22 8.20
C ARG A 216 -2.80 10.80 7.04
N ILE A 217 -1.49 11.01 7.19
CA ILE A 217 -0.45 10.65 6.26
C ILE A 217 0.36 9.52 6.89
N GLY A 218 0.62 8.46 6.16
CA GLY A 218 1.30 7.28 6.70
C GLY A 218 2.16 6.56 5.67
N PRO A 219 2.98 5.59 6.13
CA PRO A 219 3.89 4.83 5.30
C PRO A 219 3.26 3.60 4.67
N LEU A 220 4.01 2.99 3.74
CA LEU A 220 3.81 1.64 3.28
C LEU A 220 4.60 0.67 4.18
N PHE A 221 4.03 -0.54 4.43
CA PHE A 221 4.77 -1.64 5.04
C PHE A 221 4.73 -2.86 4.14
N LEU A 222 5.84 -3.62 4.14
CA LEU A 222 5.87 -4.98 3.64
C LEU A 222 5.97 -5.95 4.83
N GLN A 223 5.13 -6.98 4.80
CA GLN A 223 4.99 -7.89 5.92
C GLN A 223 6.00 -9.04 5.83
N ASP A 224 6.68 -9.32 6.94
CA ASP A 224 7.23 -10.63 7.23
C ASP A 224 6.20 -11.47 7.99
N HIS A 225 5.98 -12.70 7.54
CA HIS A 225 5.11 -13.68 8.19
C HIS A 225 5.72 -15.09 8.14
N ASP A 226 6.99 -15.20 8.47
CA ASP A 226 7.75 -16.46 8.48
C ASP A 226 7.81 -17.19 7.11
N ASN A 227 7.65 -16.44 6.01
CA ASN A 227 7.74 -16.97 4.65
C ASN A 227 8.72 -16.11 3.84
N ALA A 228 9.56 -16.75 3.06
CA ALA A 228 10.56 -16.08 2.23
C ALA A 228 9.94 -15.52 0.95
N VAL A 229 9.01 -14.57 1.09
CA VAL A 229 8.44 -13.85 -0.05
C VAL A 229 9.48 -12.88 -0.59
N ARG A 230 9.64 -12.86 -1.91
CA ARG A 230 10.58 -11.97 -2.60
C ARG A 230 9.85 -10.75 -3.12
N PHE A 231 10.47 -9.58 -3.00
CA PHE A 231 9.94 -8.30 -3.48
C PHE A 231 10.96 -7.62 -4.38
N ARG A 232 10.49 -7.01 -5.47
CA ARG A 232 11.30 -6.15 -6.33
C ARG A 232 10.45 -5.02 -6.88
N ASN A 233 11.06 -4.03 -7.48
CA ASN A 233 10.38 -2.95 -8.19
C ASN A 233 9.20 -2.39 -7.38
N VAL A 234 9.50 -1.87 -6.18
CA VAL A 234 8.51 -1.29 -5.27
C VAL A 234 8.57 0.23 -5.39
N TRP A 235 7.45 0.84 -5.81
CA TRP A 235 7.37 2.28 -5.91
C TRP A 235 6.00 2.82 -5.50
N VAL A 236 5.98 4.11 -5.16
CA VAL A 236 4.78 4.85 -4.76
C VAL A 236 4.75 6.17 -5.51
N LYS A 237 3.65 6.44 -6.18
CA LYS A 237 3.34 7.74 -6.78
C LYS A 237 2.32 8.46 -5.92
N PRO A 238 2.72 9.49 -5.14
CA PRO A 238 1.77 10.34 -4.44
C PRO A 238 0.80 11.00 -5.43
N LEU A 239 -0.46 11.12 -5.05
CA LEU A 239 -1.50 11.70 -5.91
C LEU A 239 -1.90 13.11 -5.48
N ASP A 240 -1.24 13.63 -4.44
CA ASP A 240 -1.40 14.98 -3.95
C ASP A 240 -0.09 15.47 -3.30
N ASP A 241 -0.07 16.72 -2.83
CA ASP A 241 1.06 17.36 -2.17
C ASP A 241 1.29 16.91 -0.72
N GLN A 242 0.46 15.99 -0.22
CA GLN A 242 0.51 15.48 1.15
C GLN A 242 1.41 14.24 1.23
N ALA A 243 2.68 14.40 0.84
CA ALA A 243 3.70 13.37 0.96
C ALA A 243 5.02 13.97 1.44
N PHE A 244 5.77 13.21 2.25
CA PHE A 244 7.07 13.63 2.75
C PHE A 244 7.91 12.43 3.18
N PHE A 245 9.23 12.62 3.24
CA PHE A 245 10.13 11.64 3.84
C PHE A 245 10.21 11.84 5.35
N TYR A 246 9.94 10.78 6.09
CA TYR A 246 10.05 10.73 7.54
C TYR A 246 11.32 10.00 7.92
N GLU A 247 12.27 10.72 8.50
CA GLU A 247 13.49 10.13 9.04
C GLU A 247 13.45 10.15 10.58
N PRO A 248 13.83 9.04 11.23
CA PRO A 248 13.93 9.02 12.69
C PRO A 248 15.08 9.95 13.11
N LYS A 249 14.79 10.80 14.09
CA LYS A 249 15.81 11.58 14.81
C LYS A 249 16.26 10.81 16.02
#